data_2e2829e948c1563c16269539c05fbf66
#
_entry.id   2e2829e948c1563c16269539c05fbf66
#
_cell.length_a   1.000
_cell.length_b   1.000
_cell.length_c   1.000
_cell.angle_alpha   90.00
_cell.angle_beta   90.00
_cell.angle_gamma   90.00
#
_symmetry.space_group_name_H-M   'P 1'
#
loop_
_entity.id
_entity.type
_entity.pdbx_description
1 polymer ?
#
loop_
_entity_poly.entity_id
_entity_poly.type
_entity_poly.pdbx_seq_one_letter_code
_entity_poly.pdbx_strand_id
1 'polypeptide(L)'
;MKQNSLNGWFKSGAPGVWMSGGAVSIAVIMTIGLLAVIAVRGLGHFWPADLIHASYDVPGQANHLVVGEVVQKEQVPRERLKSAGLPVPDQGPEFMTRELIKVGNRDLNGNDFTWIVGEWLTNQKTPPELMAVERREWGNFYGYLVNVKQDGKVIAEGEAAWPELQARVARVNELAAQLKTLEKSDIGAINAGLERIRLHGRKLELAGKLDATAQADLESERAELNARYQDIEARLADLHAQFNRDSLTARDANGKEIVIDIGKVVHAYQPNAMGTFTKIGFYFSKVWEFLSDDPREANTEGGIFPAIFGTVMMTLIMAMIVTPFG
;
A
#
# COMPACT_ATOMS: atom_id res chain seq x y z
N MET A 1 -60.13 31.99 10.64
CA MET A 1 -58.80 31.41 10.99
C MET A 1 -58.98 30.43 12.13
N LYS A 2 -58.88 29.09 11.85
CA LYS A 2 -58.93 28.08 12.91
C LYS A 2 -57.62 28.15 13.72
N GLN A 3 -57.72 28.52 14.99
CA GLN A 3 -56.64 28.34 15.95
C GLN A 3 -56.36 26.83 16.06
N ASN A 4 -55.27 26.39 15.48
CA ASN A 4 -54.75 25.04 15.74
C ASN A 4 -54.31 25.03 17.22
N SER A 5 -55.18 24.52 18.10
CA SER A 5 -54.81 24.35 19.51
C SER A 5 -53.70 23.31 19.62
N LEU A 6 -52.70 23.54 20.48
CA LEU A 6 -51.63 22.58 20.77
C LEU A 6 -52.18 21.18 21.08
N ASN A 7 -53.34 21.10 21.74
CA ASN A 7 -54.05 19.83 21.99
C ASN A 7 -54.49 19.12 20.73
N GLY A 8 -54.91 19.83 19.68
CA GLY A 8 -55.24 19.23 18.39
C GLY A 8 -54.01 18.67 17.67
N TRP A 9 -52.86 19.35 17.80
CA TRP A 9 -51.63 18.91 17.23
C TRP A 9 -51.06 17.63 17.93
N PHE A 10 -51.10 17.57 19.27
CA PHE A 10 -50.75 16.36 20.01
C PHE A 10 -51.67 15.17 19.70
N LYS A 11 -52.99 15.39 19.57
CA LYS A 11 -53.97 14.32 19.26
C LYS A 11 -53.89 13.84 17.81
N SER A 12 -53.30 14.61 16.88
CA SER A 12 -53.16 14.22 15.48
C SER A 12 -52.02 13.24 15.22
N GLY A 13 -51.19 12.90 16.22
CA GLY A 13 -49.98 12.09 16.04
C GLY A 13 -48.82 12.83 15.34
N ALA A 14 -49.01 14.08 14.93
CA ALA A 14 -48.00 14.88 14.28
C ALA A 14 -46.66 14.97 15.05
N PRO A 15 -46.65 15.14 16.41
CA PRO A 15 -45.39 15.12 17.17
C PRO A 15 -44.59 13.85 17.01
N GLY A 16 -45.25 12.68 16.99
CA GLY A 16 -44.57 11.39 16.78
C GLY A 16 -43.93 11.29 15.39
N VAL A 17 -44.63 11.76 14.36
CA VAL A 17 -44.10 11.81 12.99
C VAL A 17 -42.90 12.74 12.90
N TRP A 18 -42.95 13.94 13.51
CA TRP A 18 -41.83 14.87 13.55
C TRP A 18 -40.62 14.33 14.34
N MET A 19 -40.90 13.67 15.47
CA MET A 19 -39.83 13.05 16.28
C MET A 19 -39.18 11.89 15.54
N SER A 20 -39.93 11.01 14.92
CA SER A 20 -39.39 9.89 14.12
C SER A 20 -38.63 10.40 12.89
N GLY A 21 -39.19 11.39 12.17
CA GLY A 21 -38.50 12.06 11.05
C GLY A 21 -37.21 12.73 11.48
N GLY A 22 -37.23 13.43 12.63
CA GLY A 22 -36.02 14.04 13.21
C GLY A 22 -34.96 12.99 13.60
N ALA A 23 -35.38 11.90 14.25
CA ALA A 23 -34.47 10.81 14.62
C ALA A 23 -33.81 10.15 13.39
N VAL A 24 -34.60 9.87 12.34
CA VAL A 24 -34.07 9.31 11.08
C VAL A 24 -33.10 10.31 10.42
N SER A 25 -33.45 11.61 10.38
CA SER A 25 -32.56 12.63 9.81
C SER A 25 -31.23 12.72 10.55
N ILE A 26 -31.26 12.70 11.87
CA ILE A 26 -30.04 12.69 12.70
C ILE A 26 -29.21 11.44 12.43
N ALA A 27 -29.84 10.26 12.38
CA ALA A 27 -29.12 9.01 12.09
C ALA A 27 -28.43 9.03 10.71
N VAL A 28 -29.13 9.53 9.69
CA VAL A 28 -28.59 9.67 8.34
C VAL A 28 -27.41 10.68 8.32
N ILE A 29 -27.58 11.85 8.94
CA ILE A 29 -26.52 12.87 9.03
C ILE A 29 -25.30 12.32 9.77
N MET A 30 -25.49 11.63 10.90
CA MET A 30 -24.39 11.01 11.65
C MET A 30 -23.67 9.95 10.83
N THR A 31 -24.41 9.09 10.12
CA THR A 31 -23.81 8.04 9.29
C THR A 31 -23.01 8.63 8.13
N ILE A 32 -23.61 9.56 7.38
CA ILE A 32 -22.93 10.24 6.27
C ILE A 32 -21.74 11.06 6.79
N GLY A 33 -21.91 11.76 7.91
CA GLY A 33 -20.84 12.54 8.54
C GLY A 33 -19.65 11.68 8.97
N LEU A 34 -19.93 10.53 9.59
CA LEU A 34 -18.89 9.57 9.96
C LEU A 34 -18.16 9.03 8.72
N LEU A 35 -18.89 8.59 7.70
CA LEU A 35 -18.30 8.13 6.45
C LEU A 35 -17.48 9.22 5.77
N ALA A 36 -17.96 10.46 5.76
CA ALA A 36 -17.22 11.59 5.20
C ALA A 36 -15.91 11.85 5.95
N VAL A 37 -15.91 11.81 7.29
CA VAL A 37 -14.69 11.97 8.10
C VAL A 37 -13.70 10.85 7.81
N ILE A 38 -14.15 9.60 7.73
CA ILE A 38 -13.29 8.45 7.40
C ILE A 38 -12.71 8.62 5.98
N ALA A 39 -13.54 9.00 5.01
CA ALA A 39 -13.10 9.21 3.63
C ALA A 39 -12.07 10.34 3.53
N VAL A 40 -12.31 11.49 4.14
CA VAL A 40 -11.39 12.64 4.09
C VAL A 40 -10.04 12.29 4.74
N ARG A 41 -10.05 11.63 5.91
CA ARG A 41 -8.82 11.21 6.58
C ARG A 41 -8.09 10.12 5.82
N GLY A 42 -8.81 9.12 5.30
CA GLY A 42 -8.21 8.03 4.55
C GLY A 42 -7.63 8.49 3.20
N LEU A 43 -8.38 9.30 2.47
CA LEU A 43 -7.92 9.83 1.18
C LEU A 43 -6.75 10.80 1.34
N GLY A 44 -6.64 11.53 2.45
CA GLY A 44 -5.50 12.39 2.74
C GLY A 44 -4.16 11.64 2.80
N HIS A 45 -4.19 10.34 3.11
CA HIS A 45 -3.00 9.49 3.16
C HIS A 45 -2.26 9.34 1.81
N PHE A 46 -2.97 9.45 0.69
CA PHE A 46 -2.38 9.28 -0.64
C PHE A 46 -1.71 10.53 -1.20
N TRP A 47 -1.83 11.66 -0.49
CA TRP A 47 -1.16 12.88 -0.91
C TRP A 47 0.35 12.74 -0.75
N PRO A 48 1.18 12.98 -1.80
CA PRO A 48 2.64 12.93 -1.69
C PRO A 48 3.13 14.11 -0.83
N ALA A 49 3.32 13.84 0.46
CA ALA A 49 3.82 14.82 1.40
C ALA A 49 5.30 15.14 1.15
N ASP A 50 5.71 16.35 1.51
CA ASP A 50 7.11 16.76 1.38
C ASP A 50 7.98 15.99 2.39
N LEU A 51 9.15 15.58 1.93
CA LEU A 51 10.16 14.94 2.76
C LEU A 51 11.04 16.00 3.41
N ILE A 52 11.28 15.86 4.69
CA ILE A 52 12.20 16.70 5.44
C ILE A 52 13.56 16.02 5.59
N HIS A 53 14.62 16.85 5.60
CA HIS A 53 15.94 16.50 6.07
C HIS A 53 16.28 17.47 7.19
N ALA A 54 16.48 16.98 8.40
CA ALA A 54 16.70 17.79 9.59
C ALA A 54 17.75 17.16 10.50
N SER A 55 18.35 17.99 11.35
CA SER A 55 19.16 17.55 12.48
C SER A 55 18.26 17.37 13.72
N TYR A 56 18.41 16.28 14.41
CA TYR A 56 17.71 16.01 15.67
C TYR A 56 18.69 16.12 16.83
N ASP A 57 18.58 17.21 17.58
CA ASP A 57 19.53 17.64 18.61
C ASP A 57 18.92 17.40 19.99
N VAL A 58 18.98 16.16 20.48
CA VAL A 58 18.51 15.80 21.83
C VAL A 58 19.52 16.27 22.87
N PRO A 59 19.13 17.04 23.91
CA PRO A 59 20.04 17.46 24.95
C PRO A 59 20.78 16.29 25.59
N GLY A 60 22.13 16.36 25.59
CA GLY A 60 22.99 15.32 26.18
C GLY A 60 23.21 14.08 25.31
N GLN A 61 22.74 14.07 24.08
CA GLN A 61 22.97 12.98 23.12
C GLN A 61 23.72 13.50 21.88
N ALA A 62 24.34 12.58 21.14
CA ALA A 62 24.95 12.93 19.86
C ALA A 62 23.84 13.31 18.86
N ASN A 63 24.09 14.40 18.12
CA ASN A 63 23.23 14.80 17.02
C ASN A 63 23.15 13.70 15.95
N HIS A 64 21.95 13.45 15.43
CA HIS A 64 21.78 12.57 14.29
C HIS A 64 20.84 13.19 13.25
N LEU A 65 21.04 12.82 12.01
CA LEU A 65 20.24 13.29 10.90
C LEU A 65 18.97 12.46 10.76
N VAL A 66 17.85 13.13 10.49
CA VAL A 66 16.55 12.51 10.26
C VAL A 66 16.05 12.91 8.87
N VAL A 67 15.68 11.90 8.09
CA VAL A 67 15.00 12.07 6.81
C VAL A 67 13.69 11.31 6.86
N GLY A 68 12.62 11.93 6.40
CA GLY A 68 11.31 11.28 6.38
C GLY A 68 10.16 12.23 6.12
N GLU A 69 8.96 11.72 6.24
CA GLU A 69 7.70 12.41 6.08
C GLU A 69 7.07 12.71 7.45
N VAL A 70 6.65 13.95 7.68
CA VAL A 70 5.90 14.30 8.88
C VAL A 70 4.44 13.86 8.72
N VAL A 71 4.07 12.80 9.42
CA VAL A 71 2.73 12.19 9.33
C VAL A 71 1.74 12.83 10.28
N GLN A 72 2.19 13.18 11.49
CA GLN A 72 1.31 13.71 12.52
C GLN A 72 2.09 14.67 13.43
N LYS A 73 1.39 15.69 13.90
CA LYS A 73 1.87 16.61 14.95
C LYS A 73 0.86 16.62 16.09
N GLU A 74 1.34 16.55 17.33
CA GLU A 74 0.50 16.65 18.50
C GLU A 74 1.15 17.52 19.57
N GLN A 75 0.31 18.16 20.39
CA GLN A 75 0.76 18.90 21.57
C GLN A 75 0.70 17.97 22.79
N VAL A 76 1.81 17.81 23.47
CA VAL A 76 1.94 16.92 24.63
C VAL A 76 2.39 17.73 25.83
N PRO A 77 1.78 17.54 27.02
CA PRO A 77 2.26 18.17 28.25
C PRO A 77 3.73 17.81 28.52
N ARG A 78 4.53 18.81 28.85
CA ARG A 78 5.96 18.64 29.13
C ARG A 78 6.23 17.55 30.17
N GLU A 79 5.42 17.49 31.23
CA GLU A 79 5.55 16.49 32.30
C GLU A 79 5.39 15.04 31.77
N ARG A 80 4.58 14.85 30.75
CA ARG A 80 4.43 13.53 30.11
C ARG A 80 5.68 13.11 29.37
N LEU A 81 6.37 14.05 28.69
CA LEU A 81 7.64 13.77 28.04
C LEU A 81 8.75 13.45 29.03
N LYS A 82 8.80 14.16 30.16
CA LYS A 82 9.69 13.85 31.30
C LYS A 82 9.44 12.44 31.85
N SER A 83 8.17 12.09 32.06
CA SER A 83 7.77 10.77 32.57
C SER A 83 8.16 9.67 31.62
N ALA A 84 8.25 9.96 30.30
CA ALA A 84 8.74 9.05 29.27
C ALA A 84 10.28 8.97 29.20
N GLY A 85 11.00 9.66 30.10
CA GLY A 85 12.47 9.60 30.18
C GLY A 85 13.19 10.52 29.19
N LEU A 86 12.47 11.45 28.55
CA LEU A 86 13.10 12.41 27.64
C LEU A 86 13.76 13.56 28.44
N PRO A 87 14.94 14.06 28.02
CA PRO A 87 15.69 15.10 28.73
C PRO A 87 15.09 16.50 28.51
N VAL A 88 13.83 16.67 28.89
CA VAL A 88 13.09 17.91 28.74
C VAL A 88 13.47 18.87 29.90
N PRO A 89 13.76 20.16 29.62
CA PRO A 89 14.11 21.16 30.65
C PRO A 89 12.99 21.35 31.65
N ASP A 90 13.37 21.69 32.89
CA ASP A 90 12.40 21.97 33.96
C ASP A 90 11.62 23.27 33.73
N GLN A 91 12.22 24.23 33.03
CA GLN A 91 11.60 25.48 32.62
C GLN A 91 11.32 25.51 31.13
N GLY A 92 10.20 26.10 30.74
CA GLY A 92 9.77 26.19 29.33
C GLY A 92 8.24 26.11 29.16
N PRO A 93 7.74 25.99 27.95
CA PRO A 93 6.31 25.94 27.70
C PRO A 93 5.67 24.72 28.36
N GLU A 94 4.41 24.87 28.79
CA GLU A 94 3.62 23.78 29.40
C GLU A 94 3.39 22.61 28.42
N PHE A 95 3.21 22.92 27.13
CA PHE A 95 3.04 21.97 26.04
C PHE A 95 4.22 22.05 25.10
N MET A 96 4.64 20.89 24.60
CA MET A 96 5.67 20.73 23.57
C MET A 96 5.09 19.99 22.36
N THR A 97 5.58 20.32 21.18
CA THR A 97 5.16 19.65 19.95
C THR A 97 5.89 18.33 19.81
N ARG A 98 5.14 17.25 19.62
CA ARG A 98 5.70 15.96 19.25
C ARG A 98 5.27 15.64 17.82
N GLU A 99 6.22 15.23 16.98
CA GLU A 99 6.00 14.91 15.58
C GLU A 99 6.25 13.43 15.34
N LEU A 100 5.31 12.78 14.67
CA LEU A 100 5.49 11.43 14.16
C LEU A 100 6.08 11.52 12.77
N ILE A 101 7.31 11.07 12.62
CA ILE A 101 7.99 11.03 11.33
C ILE A 101 8.03 9.60 10.83
N LYS A 102 7.58 9.40 9.60
CA LYS A 102 7.81 8.16 8.84
C LYS A 102 9.23 8.23 8.33
N VAL A 103 10.14 7.55 9.00
CA VAL A 103 11.57 7.51 8.65
C VAL A 103 11.87 6.44 7.62
N GLY A 104 10.96 5.49 7.43
CA GLY A 104 11.15 4.36 6.52
C GLY A 104 12.41 3.55 6.86
N ASN A 105 12.97 2.89 5.86
CA ASN A 105 14.25 2.19 6.01
C ASN A 105 14.21 1.14 7.13
N ARG A 106 13.06 0.45 7.30
CA ARG A 106 12.83 -0.53 8.38
C ARG A 106 13.87 -1.65 8.41
N ASP A 107 14.36 -2.05 7.25
CA ASP A 107 15.43 -3.02 7.08
C ASP A 107 16.80 -2.56 7.64
N LEU A 108 16.97 -1.24 7.83
CA LEU A 108 18.20 -0.64 8.35
C LEU A 108 18.07 -0.20 9.80
N ASN A 109 16.92 0.41 10.14
CA ASN A 109 16.68 1.10 11.41
C ASN A 109 15.75 0.33 12.34
N GLY A 110 15.10 -0.73 11.85
CA GLY A 110 14.14 -1.55 12.59
C GLY A 110 12.75 -0.93 12.74
N ASN A 111 12.59 0.38 12.52
CA ASN A 111 11.34 1.12 12.71
C ASN A 111 10.97 1.92 11.45
N ASP A 112 9.69 1.92 11.09
CA ASP A 112 9.14 2.77 10.03
C ASP A 112 8.79 4.17 10.53
N PHE A 113 8.43 4.30 11.79
CA PHE A 113 7.97 5.54 12.41
C PHE A 113 8.74 5.84 13.69
N THR A 114 9.04 7.12 13.89
CA THR A 114 9.70 7.60 15.11
C THR A 114 9.01 8.86 15.60
N TRP A 115 8.69 8.89 16.90
CA TRP A 115 8.24 10.09 17.57
C TRP A 115 9.42 10.94 17.97
N ILE A 116 9.44 12.18 17.54
CA ILE A 116 10.48 13.16 17.91
C ILE A 116 9.85 14.43 18.46
N VAL A 117 10.59 15.12 19.30
CA VAL A 117 10.20 16.40 19.86
C VAL A 117 10.55 17.48 18.84
N GLY A 118 9.56 18.19 18.34
CA GLY A 118 9.72 19.15 17.24
C GLY A 118 10.66 20.30 17.57
N GLU A 119 10.73 20.71 18.85
CA GLU A 119 11.64 21.75 19.33
C GLU A 119 13.12 21.37 19.23
N TRP A 120 13.43 20.08 19.09
CA TRP A 120 14.80 19.58 18.89
C TRP A 120 15.14 19.33 17.43
N LEU A 121 14.19 19.55 16.52
CA LEU A 121 14.45 19.54 15.09
C LEU A 121 15.06 20.88 14.67
N THR A 122 16.28 20.82 14.20
CA THR A 122 17.03 21.99 13.72
C THR A 122 17.41 21.80 12.25
N ASN A 123 17.77 22.88 11.57
CA ASN A 123 18.23 22.88 10.18
C ASN A 123 17.27 22.13 9.20
N GLN A 124 15.96 22.18 9.45
CA GLN A 124 14.99 21.53 8.61
C GLN A 124 15.01 22.10 7.18
N LYS A 125 15.18 21.22 6.21
CA LYS A 125 15.19 21.52 4.76
C LYS A 125 14.30 20.52 4.02
N THR A 126 13.91 20.87 2.81
CA THR A 126 13.17 20.03 1.87
C THR A 126 13.90 19.94 0.54
N PRO A 127 15.05 19.25 0.48
CA PRO A 127 15.85 19.17 -0.75
C PRO A 127 15.04 18.54 -1.90
N PRO A 128 15.05 19.12 -3.11
CA PRO A 128 14.28 18.61 -4.24
C PRO A 128 14.77 17.23 -4.72
N GLU A 129 16.04 16.90 -4.52
CA GLU A 129 16.66 15.63 -4.89
C GLU A 129 16.36 14.48 -3.91
N LEU A 130 15.73 14.79 -2.78
CA LEU A 130 15.34 13.77 -1.81
C LEU A 130 14.21 12.90 -2.38
N MET A 131 14.43 11.58 -2.42
CA MET A 131 13.51 10.63 -3.02
C MET A 131 12.82 9.76 -1.98
N ALA A 132 11.60 9.36 -2.31
CA ALA A 132 10.88 8.24 -1.72
C ALA A 132 10.89 7.07 -2.70
N VAL A 133 11.25 5.89 -2.22
CA VAL A 133 11.18 4.64 -2.96
C VAL A 133 10.20 3.71 -2.26
N GLU A 134 9.06 3.47 -2.88
CA GLU A 134 8.10 2.48 -2.41
C GLU A 134 8.55 1.10 -2.86
N ARG A 135 8.70 0.20 -1.91
CA ARG A 135 9.18 -1.15 -2.16
C ARG A 135 8.05 -2.17 -2.02
N ARG A 136 8.23 -3.32 -2.62
CA ARG A 136 7.32 -4.48 -2.50
C ARG A 136 7.38 -5.12 -1.12
N GLU A 137 8.53 -4.97 -0.46
CA GLU A 137 8.86 -5.50 0.87
C GLU A 137 9.62 -4.44 1.66
N TRP A 138 9.55 -4.48 2.99
CA TRP A 138 10.28 -3.61 3.92
C TRP A 138 9.82 -2.14 3.96
N GLY A 139 8.66 -1.83 3.38
CA GLY A 139 8.11 -0.47 3.39
C GLY A 139 8.91 0.54 2.55
N ASN A 140 8.72 1.82 2.83
CA ASN A 140 9.37 2.89 2.06
C ASN A 140 10.83 3.06 2.45
N PHE A 141 11.65 3.40 1.45
CA PHE A 141 12.99 3.93 1.66
C PHE A 141 12.99 5.44 1.37
N TYR A 142 13.64 6.23 2.23
CA TYR A 142 13.87 7.66 2.04
C TYR A 142 15.36 7.95 2.03
N GLY A 143 15.81 8.72 1.03
CA GLY A 143 17.22 9.05 0.87
C GLY A 143 17.54 9.69 -0.47
N TYR A 144 18.79 9.60 -0.88
CA TYR A 144 19.31 10.22 -2.10
C TYR A 144 19.79 9.15 -3.07
N LEU A 145 19.47 9.32 -4.36
CA LEU A 145 19.98 8.45 -5.42
C LEU A 145 21.47 8.74 -5.64
N VAL A 146 22.29 7.70 -5.66
CA VAL A 146 23.72 7.79 -5.97
C VAL A 146 23.99 7.36 -7.41
N ASN A 147 23.60 6.13 -7.75
CA ASN A 147 23.76 5.58 -9.10
C ASN A 147 22.73 4.48 -9.39
N VAL A 148 22.62 4.13 -10.66
CA VAL A 148 21.86 3.00 -11.16
C VAL A 148 22.83 1.99 -11.77
N LYS A 149 22.61 0.71 -11.48
CA LYS A 149 23.44 -0.41 -11.91
C LYS A 149 22.65 -1.42 -12.72
N GLN A 150 23.34 -2.01 -13.68
CA GLN A 150 22.87 -3.19 -14.40
C GLN A 150 23.93 -4.30 -14.26
N ASP A 151 23.52 -5.49 -13.83
CA ASP A 151 24.45 -6.61 -13.57
C ASP A 151 25.64 -6.20 -12.70
N GLY A 152 25.41 -5.36 -11.68
CA GLY A 152 26.42 -4.83 -10.78
C GLY A 152 27.30 -3.70 -11.35
N LYS A 153 27.19 -3.37 -12.64
CA LYS A 153 27.95 -2.30 -13.28
C LYS A 153 27.16 -0.99 -13.26
N VAL A 154 27.81 0.10 -12.86
CA VAL A 154 27.19 1.42 -12.89
C VAL A 154 26.98 1.86 -14.34
N ILE A 155 25.74 2.28 -14.64
CA ILE A 155 25.32 2.72 -15.97
C ILE A 155 24.91 4.20 -16.00
N ALA A 156 24.49 4.75 -14.86
CA ALA A 156 24.13 6.16 -14.73
C ALA A 156 24.44 6.69 -13.33
N GLU A 157 24.98 7.92 -13.27
CA GLU A 157 25.31 8.65 -12.04
C GLU A 157 24.87 10.11 -12.15
N GLY A 158 24.75 10.80 -11.01
CA GLY A 158 24.38 12.21 -10.96
C GLY A 158 23.03 12.49 -11.59
N GLU A 159 22.94 13.53 -12.43
CA GLU A 159 21.68 13.95 -13.06
C GLU A 159 21.08 12.90 -14.01
N ALA A 160 21.91 12.07 -14.64
CA ALA A 160 21.46 10.99 -15.52
C ALA A 160 20.86 9.80 -14.78
N ALA A 161 21.14 9.64 -13.48
CA ALA A 161 20.65 8.50 -12.71
C ALA A 161 19.15 8.52 -12.52
N TRP A 162 18.52 9.69 -12.35
CA TRP A 162 17.09 9.78 -12.10
C TRP A 162 16.21 9.32 -13.29
N PRO A 163 16.38 9.83 -14.52
CA PRO A 163 15.62 9.36 -15.67
C PRO A 163 15.86 7.88 -15.96
N GLU A 164 17.09 7.39 -15.78
CA GLU A 164 17.41 5.97 -15.95
C GLU A 164 16.69 5.09 -14.90
N LEU A 165 16.65 5.53 -13.63
CA LEU A 165 15.90 4.85 -12.60
C LEU A 165 14.41 4.76 -12.97
N GLN A 166 13.79 5.85 -13.43
CA GLN A 166 12.38 5.89 -13.83
C GLN A 166 12.08 4.90 -14.96
N ALA A 167 12.93 4.86 -15.99
CA ALA A 167 12.79 3.94 -17.11
C ALA A 167 12.86 2.46 -16.65
N ARG A 168 13.78 2.15 -15.72
CA ARG A 168 13.94 0.79 -15.20
C ARG A 168 12.82 0.38 -14.26
N VAL A 169 12.33 1.28 -13.42
CA VAL A 169 11.15 1.03 -12.57
C VAL A 169 9.91 0.73 -13.42
N ALA A 170 9.69 1.50 -14.50
CA ALA A 170 8.59 1.24 -15.44
C ALA A 170 8.72 -0.15 -16.07
N ARG A 171 9.90 -0.51 -16.58
CA ARG A 171 10.19 -1.84 -17.15
C ARG A 171 9.96 -2.96 -16.15
N VAL A 172 10.44 -2.82 -14.93
CA VAL A 172 10.32 -3.85 -13.89
C VAL A 172 8.86 -4.05 -13.48
N ASN A 173 8.06 -2.98 -13.44
CA ASN A 173 6.63 -3.10 -13.14
C ASN A 173 5.88 -3.84 -14.25
N GLU A 174 6.27 -3.67 -15.51
CA GLU A 174 5.73 -4.47 -16.63
C GLU A 174 6.13 -5.94 -16.52
N LEU A 175 7.41 -6.24 -16.20
CA LEU A 175 7.86 -7.61 -15.95
C LEU A 175 7.12 -8.25 -14.76
N ALA A 176 6.88 -7.50 -13.68
CA ALA A 176 6.11 -7.97 -12.54
C ALA A 176 4.66 -8.35 -12.93
N ALA A 177 4.02 -7.57 -13.81
CA ALA A 177 2.68 -7.89 -14.30
C ALA A 177 2.69 -9.17 -15.15
N GLN A 178 3.71 -9.37 -15.98
CA GLN A 178 3.87 -10.60 -16.76
C GLN A 178 4.11 -11.81 -15.87
N LEU A 179 5.01 -11.72 -14.89
CA LEU A 179 5.26 -12.76 -13.88
C LEU A 179 3.97 -13.16 -13.16
N LYS A 180 3.22 -12.17 -12.66
CA LYS A 180 1.94 -12.40 -11.99
C LYS A 180 0.93 -13.13 -12.88
N THR A 181 0.87 -12.80 -14.16
CA THR A 181 -0.03 -13.45 -15.12
C THR A 181 0.37 -14.90 -15.34
N LEU A 182 1.65 -15.19 -15.59
CA LEU A 182 2.15 -16.55 -15.77
C LEU A 182 1.93 -17.42 -14.51
N GLU A 183 2.25 -16.88 -13.33
CA GLU A 183 2.12 -17.63 -12.07
C GLU A 183 0.66 -17.89 -11.68
N LYS A 184 -0.21 -16.88 -11.76
CA LYS A 184 -1.61 -17.03 -11.32
C LYS A 184 -2.50 -17.67 -12.39
N SER A 185 -2.36 -17.26 -13.65
CA SER A 185 -3.26 -17.67 -14.74
C SER A 185 -2.78 -18.96 -15.41
N ASP A 186 -1.56 -18.96 -15.93
CA ASP A 186 -1.10 -20.03 -16.80
C ASP A 186 -0.75 -21.30 -16.03
N ILE A 187 -0.01 -21.20 -14.93
CA ILE A 187 0.24 -22.33 -14.03
C ILE A 187 -1.06 -22.80 -13.39
N GLY A 188 -1.93 -21.89 -12.98
CA GLY A 188 -3.25 -22.22 -12.45
C GLY A 188 -4.11 -23.02 -13.42
N ALA A 189 -4.11 -22.64 -14.71
CA ALA A 189 -4.84 -23.35 -15.77
C ALA A 189 -4.28 -24.75 -16.01
N ILE A 190 -2.94 -24.91 -16.00
CA ILE A 190 -2.29 -26.24 -16.13
C ILE A 190 -2.65 -27.13 -14.94
N ASN A 191 -2.54 -26.63 -13.70
CA ASN A 191 -2.89 -27.39 -12.51
C ASN A 191 -4.36 -27.83 -12.53
N ALA A 192 -5.28 -26.94 -12.93
CA ALA A 192 -6.69 -27.29 -13.11
C ALA A 192 -6.91 -28.32 -14.23
N GLY A 193 -6.10 -28.28 -15.29
CA GLY A 193 -6.08 -29.28 -16.37
C GLY A 193 -5.64 -30.64 -15.88
N LEU A 194 -4.51 -30.71 -15.18
CA LEU A 194 -3.98 -31.95 -14.62
C LEU A 194 -4.95 -32.57 -13.62
N GLU A 195 -5.61 -31.75 -12.80
CA GLU A 195 -6.62 -32.25 -11.86
C GLU A 195 -7.86 -32.78 -12.60
N ARG A 196 -8.32 -32.15 -13.68
CA ARG A 196 -9.41 -32.68 -14.52
C ARG A 196 -9.06 -34.03 -15.12
N ILE A 197 -7.84 -34.21 -15.64
CA ILE A 197 -7.35 -35.49 -16.18
C ILE A 197 -7.35 -36.56 -15.08
N ARG A 198 -6.84 -36.22 -13.89
CA ARG A 198 -6.84 -37.14 -12.73
C ARG A 198 -8.26 -37.58 -12.35
N LEU A 199 -9.19 -36.64 -12.25
CA LEU A 199 -10.60 -36.93 -11.90
C LEU A 199 -11.29 -37.73 -13.01
N HIS A 200 -10.98 -37.45 -14.28
CA HIS A 200 -11.51 -38.20 -15.42
C HIS A 200 -11.01 -39.66 -15.41
N GLY A 201 -9.71 -39.87 -15.21
CA GLY A 201 -9.16 -41.23 -15.06
C GLY A 201 -9.81 -42.00 -13.90
N ARG A 202 -9.98 -41.35 -12.74
CA ARG A 202 -10.66 -41.97 -11.61
C ARG A 202 -12.13 -42.34 -11.90
N LYS A 203 -12.84 -41.49 -12.62
CA LYS A 203 -14.22 -41.77 -13.05
C LYS A 203 -14.30 -42.98 -13.99
N LEU A 204 -13.37 -43.07 -14.97
CA LEU A 204 -13.30 -44.21 -15.89
C LEU A 204 -12.96 -45.51 -15.15
N GLU A 205 -12.03 -45.47 -14.20
CA GLU A 205 -11.66 -46.61 -13.37
C GLU A 205 -12.88 -47.12 -12.58
N LEU A 206 -13.60 -46.24 -11.87
CA LEU A 206 -14.79 -46.58 -11.10
C LEU A 206 -15.94 -47.12 -11.97
N ALA A 207 -16.01 -46.67 -13.22
CA ALA A 207 -17.00 -47.16 -14.18
C ALA A 207 -16.59 -48.49 -14.92
N GLY A 208 -15.37 -49.02 -14.64
CA GLY A 208 -14.83 -50.17 -15.32
C GLY A 208 -14.55 -49.92 -16.85
N LYS A 209 -14.34 -48.67 -17.22
CA LYS A 209 -14.12 -48.23 -18.63
C LYS A 209 -12.71 -47.72 -18.92
N LEU A 210 -11.79 -47.89 -17.96
CA LEU A 210 -10.39 -47.54 -18.13
C LEU A 210 -9.67 -48.65 -18.89
N ASP A 211 -9.84 -48.66 -20.20
CA ASP A 211 -9.11 -49.53 -21.11
C ASP A 211 -7.75 -48.92 -21.55
N ALA A 212 -6.97 -49.67 -22.33
CA ALA A 212 -5.66 -49.23 -22.79
C ALA A 212 -5.72 -47.97 -23.67
N THR A 213 -6.79 -47.77 -24.44
CA THR A 213 -6.99 -46.61 -25.27
C THR A 213 -7.27 -45.37 -24.44
N ALA A 214 -8.21 -45.46 -23.51
CA ALA A 214 -8.54 -44.37 -22.59
C ALA A 214 -7.33 -43.98 -21.71
N GLN A 215 -6.51 -44.94 -21.29
CA GLN A 215 -5.29 -44.68 -20.57
C GLN A 215 -4.26 -43.94 -21.43
N ALA A 216 -4.05 -44.35 -22.67
CA ALA A 216 -3.14 -43.68 -23.61
C ALA A 216 -3.58 -42.23 -23.93
N ASP A 217 -4.89 -41.99 -24.07
CA ASP A 217 -5.43 -40.64 -24.28
C ASP A 217 -5.15 -39.74 -23.06
N LEU A 218 -5.41 -40.22 -21.85
CA LEU A 218 -5.13 -39.47 -20.60
C LEU A 218 -3.62 -39.17 -20.43
N GLU A 219 -2.76 -40.13 -20.77
CA GLU A 219 -1.31 -39.95 -20.75
C GLU A 219 -0.84 -38.93 -21.80
N SER A 220 -1.43 -38.94 -23.00
CA SER A 220 -1.15 -37.96 -24.03
C SER A 220 -1.55 -36.53 -23.62
N GLU A 221 -2.78 -36.35 -23.10
CA GLU A 221 -3.22 -35.05 -22.60
C GLU A 221 -2.32 -34.55 -21.44
N ARG A 222 -1.92 -35.46 -20.54
CA ARG A 222 -1.01 -35.13 -19.45
C ARG A 222 0.38 -34.72 -19.96
N ALA A 223 0.90 -35.40 -20.96
CA ALA A 223 2.18 -35.10 -21.57
C ALA A 223 2.16 -33.73 -22.25
N GLU A 224 1.07 -33.35 -22.93
CA GLU A 224 0.89 -32.00 -23.51
C GLU A 224 0.91 -30.91 -22.43
N LEU A 225 0.16 -31.07 -21.31
CA LEU A 225 0.16 -30.11 -20.24
C LEU A 225 1.52 -29.99 -19.55
N ASN A 226 2.23 -31.10 -19.37
CA ASN A 226 3.59 -31.09 -18.82
C ASN A 226 4.59 -30.38 -19.75
N ALA A 227 4.48 -30.54 -21.06
CA ALA A 227 5.30 -29.80 -22.03
C ALA A 227 5.05 -28.31 -21.95
N ARG A 228 3.77 -27.87 -21.86
CA ARG A 228 3.42 -26.46 -21.65
C ARG A 228 3.95 -25.93 -20.32
N TYR A 229 3.92 -26.72 -19.26
CA TYR A 229 4.49 -26.35 -17.95
C TYR A 229 5.99 -26.08 -18.05
N GLN A 230 6.74 -26.94 -18.76
CA GLN A 230 8.20 -26.74 -18.95
C GLN A 230 8.50 -25.46 -19.75
N ASP A 231 7.69 -25.15 -20.76
CA ASP A 231 7.83 -23.87 -21.51
C ASP A 231 7.59 -22.64 -20.63
N ILE A 232 6.55 -22.70 -19.81
CA ILE A 232 6.25 -21.62 -18.84
C ILE A 232 7.37 -21.51 -17.81
N GLU A 233 7.89 -22.62 -17.30
CA GLU A 233 9.00 -22.62 -16.33
C GLU A 233 10.27 -21.97 -16.91
N ALA A 234 10.62 -22.30 -18.16
CA ALA A 234 11.73 -21.65 -18.85
C ALA A 234 11.52 -20.15 -19.04
N ARG A 235 10.29 -19.73 -19.39
CA ARG A 235 9.93 -18.33 -19.56
C ARG A 235 9.95 -17.58 -18.21
N LEU A 236 9.49 -18.20 -17.13
CA LEU A 236 9.58 -17.64 -15.79
C LEU A 236 11.02 -17.42 -15.35
N ALA A 237 11.91 -18.38 -15.61
CA ALA A 237 13.33 -18.25 -15.29
C ALA A 237 13.98 -17.06 -16.00
N ASP A 238 13.67 -16.87 -17.30
CA ASP A 238 14.15 -15.71 -18.07
C ASP A 238 13.59 -14.38 -17.50
N LEU A 239 12.28 -14.32 -17.24
CA LEU A 239 11.66 -13.13 -16.67
C LEU A 239 12.23 -12.79 -15.29
N HIS A 240 12.47 -13.78 -14.44
CA HIS A 240 13.11 -13.56 -13.13
C HIS A 240 14.55 -13.07 -13.27
N ALA A 241 15.33 -13.58 -14.23
CA ALA A 241 16.67 -13.08 -14.50
C ALA A 241 16.62 -11.60 -14.92
N GLN A 242 15.70 -11.24 -15.81
CA GLN A 242 15.50 -9.85 -16.23
C GLN A 242 14.99 -8.94 -15.11
N PHE A 243 14.13 -9.44 -14.24
CA PHE A 243 13.56 -8.73 -13.12
C PHE A 243 14.61 -8.39 -12.06
N ASN A 244 15.54 -9.28 -11.79
CA ASN A 244 16.58 -9.12 -10.78
C ASN A 244 17.88 -8.48 -11.32
N ARG A 245 17.92 -8.09 -12.59
CA ARG A 245 19.12 -7.58 -13.27
C ARG A 245 19.62 -6.26 -12.76
N ASP A 246 18.68 -5.37 -12.41
CA ASP A 246 18.95 -3.97 -12.17
C ASP A 246 18.88 -3.63 -10.68
N SER A 247 19.79 -2.76 -10.22
CA SER A 247 19.81 -2.25 -8.86
C SER A 247 20.10 -0.75 -8.84
N LEU A 248 19.72 -0.09 -7.77
CA LEU A 248 20.11 1.29 -7.48
C LEU A 248 20.98 1.32 -6.22
N THR A 249 21.92 2.25 -6.17
CA THR A 249 22.60 2.62 -4.93
C THR A 249 21.98 3.91 -4.43
N ALA A 250 21.51 3.87 -3.21
CA ALA A 250 20.95 5.03 -2.51
C ALA A 250 21.76 5.31 -1.24
N ARG A 251 21.69 6.54 -0.76
CA ARG A 251 22.34 7.00 0.47
C ARG A 251 21.27 7.48 1.46
N ASP A 252 21.34 6.97 2.67
CA ASP A 252 20.43 7.38 3.76
C ASP A 252 20.78 8.78 4.32
N ALA A 253 20.04 9.21 5.36
CA ALA A 253 20.28 10.46 6.06
C ALA A 253 21.70 10.58 6.61
N ASN A 254 22.29 9.49 7.09
CA ASN A 254 23.56 9.45 7.77
C ASN A 254 24.75 9.22 6.81
N GLY A 255 24.48 9.21 5.50
CA GLY A 255 25.50 9.00 4.48
C GLY A 255 25.82 7.54 4.17
N LYS A 256 25.13 6.58 4.78
CA LYS A 256 25.32 5.15 4.53
C LYS A 256 24.74 4.78 3.17
N GLU A 257 25.55 4.17 2.32
CA GLU A 257 25.14 3.68 1.02
C GLU A 257 24.50 2.29 1.13
N ILE A 258 23.45 2.09 0.36
CA ILE A 258 22.63 0.88 0.33
C ILE A 258 22.33 0.55 -1.12
N VAL A 259 22.38 -0.73 -1.44
CA VAL A 259 21.98 -1.25 -2.74
C VAL A 259 20.55 -1.80 -2.62
N ILE A 260 19.66 -1.32 -3.46
CA ILE A 260 18.27 -1.76 -3.55
C ILE A 260 18.05 -2.37 -4.93
N ASP A 261 17.58 -3.60 -4.98
CA ASP A 261 17.17 -4.26 -6.23
C ASP A 261 15.97 -3.51 -6.83
N ILE A 262 16.06 -3.08 -8.09
CA ILE A 262 14.95 -2.36 -8.74
C ILE A 262 13.72 -3.27 -8.89
N GLY A 263 13.91 -4.59 -8.98
CA GLY A 263 12.83 -5.57 -8.91
C GLY A 263 11.92 -5.43 -7.69
N LYS A 264 12.45 -4.96 -6.57
CA LYS A 264 11.69 -4.71 -5.33
C LYS A 264 11.03 -3.34 -5.29
N VAL A 265 11.28 -2.46 -6.26
CA VAL A 265 10.73 -1.11 -6.31
C VAL A 265 9.38 -1.13 -7.06
N VAL A 266 8.40 -0.46 -6.46
CA VAL A 266 7.09 -0.21 -7.10
C VAL A 266 7.06 1.20 -7.68
N HIS A 267 7.41 2.19 -6.87
CA HIS A 267 7.51 3.58 -7.28
C HIS A 267 8.77 4.22 -6.71
N ALA A 268 9.37 5.10 -7.50
CA ALA A 268 10.40 6.02 -7.03
C ALA A 268 9.98 7.44 -7.44
N TYR A 269 9.91 8.36 -6.48
CA TYR A 269 9.49 9.74 -6.74
C TYR A 269 10.20 10.73 -5.83
N GLN A 270 10.24 11.99 -6.27
CA GLN A 270 10.83 13.11 -5.54
C GLN A 270 9.72 14.09 -5.17
N PRO A 271 9.04 13.94 -4.03
CA PRO A 271 7.85 14.72 -3.71
C PRO A 271 8.16 16.22 -3.58
N ASN A 272 9.37 16.57 -3.14
CA ASN A 272 9.80 17.96 -2.99
C ASN A 272 10.03 18.68 -4.35
N ALA A 273 10.33 17.91 -5.41
CA ALA A 273 10.49 18.44 -6.76
C ALA A 273 9.17 18.49 -7.54
N MET A 274 8.11 17.86 -7.04
CA MET A 274 6.81 17.82 -7.71
C MET A 274 6.07 19.15 -7.62
N GLY A 275 5.65 19.70 -8.76
CA GLY A 275 4.69 20.78 -8.79
C GLY A 275 3.28 20.32 -8.40
N THR A 276 2.40 21.26 -8.05
CA THR A 276 1.03 20.97 -7.57
C THR A 276 0.23 20.08 -8.52
N PHE A 277 0.28 20.32 -9.82
CA PHE A 277 -0.43 19.49 -10.80
C PHE A 277 0.13 18.07 -10.89
N THR A 278 1.44 17.90 -10.78
CA THR A 278 2.08 16.59 -10.73
C THR A 278 1.67 15.84 -9.47
N LYS A 279 1.63 16.50 -8.32
CA LYS A 279 1.13 15.92 -7.06
C LYS A 279 -0.32 15.47 -7.16
N ILE A 280 -1.19 16.25 -7.80
CA ILE A 280 -2.60 15.90 -8.04
C ILE A 280 -2.68 14.64 -8.94
N GLY A 281 -1.94 14.59 -10.03
CA GLY A 281 -1.91 13.42 -10.91
C GLY A 281 -1.42 12.17 -10.18
N PHE A 282 -0.34 12.28 -9.41
CA PHE A 282 0.20 11.21 -8.59
C PHE A 282 -0.81 10.73 -7.52
N TYR A 283 -1.49 11.65 -6.86
CA TYR A 283 -2.54 11.36 -5.89
C TYR A 283 -3.66 10.50 -6.47
N PHE A 284 -4.22 10.89 -7.62
CA PHE A 284 -5.27 10.10 -8.27
C PHE A 284 -4.78 8.74 -8.74
N SER A 285 -3.54 8.65 -9.22
CA SER A 285 -2.91 7.37 -9.56
C SER A 285 -2.81 6.46 -8.33
N LYS A 286 -2.40 7.01 -7.18
CA LYS A 286 -2.30 6.25 -5.92
C LYS A 286 -3.66 5.81 -5.38
N VAL A 287 -4.67 6.66 -5.44
CA VAL A 287 -6.05 6.28 -5.07
C VAL A 287 -6.56 5.15 -5.97
N TRP A 288 -6.30 5.23 -7.27
CA TRP A 288 -6.69 4.17 -8.21
C TRP A 288 -5.95 2.87 -7.93
N GLU A 289 -4.64 2.91 -7.74
CA GLU A 289 -3.82 1.75 -7.36
C GLU A 289 -4.37 1.09 -6.09
N PHE A 290 -4.66 1.87 -5.06
CA PHE A 290 -5.26 1.36 -3.82
C PHE A 290 -6.60 0.63 -4.03
N LEU A 291 -7.43 1.12 -4.95
CA LEU A 291 -8.73 0.51 -5.23
C LEU A 291 -8.64 -0.71 -6.15
N SER A 292 -7.63 -0.78 -7.03
CA SER A 292 -7.53 -1.79 -8.09
C SER A 292 -6.53 -2.90 -7.83
N ASP A 293 -5.53 -2.66 -6.98
CA ASP A 293 -4.44 -3.59 -6.77
C ASP A 293 -4.69 -4.60 -5.65
N ASP A 294 -3.88 -5.66 -5.65
CA ASP A 294 -3.81 -6.62 -4.56
C ASP A 294 -3.02 -6.02 -3.37
N PRO A 295 -3.31 -6.44 -2.13
CA PRO A 295 -2.50 -6.08 -0.98
C PRO A 295 -1.07 -6.62 -1.12
N ARG A 296 -0.13 -5.84 -0.60
CA ARG A 296 1.29 -6.19 -0.48
C ARG A 296 1.61 -6.57 0.96
N GLU A 297 2.81 -6.91 1.23
CA GLU A 297 3.42 -7.31 2.51
C GLU A 297 2.47 -7.30 3.73
N ALA A 298 2.08 -8.48 4.21
CA ALA A 298 1.21 -8.68 5.40
C ALA A 298 -0.10 -7.83 5.41
N ASN A 299 -0.61 -7.40 4.24
CA ASN A 299 -1.79 -6.54 4.07
C ASN A 299 -1.64 -5.13 4.69
N THR A 300 -0.41 -4.67 4.92
CA THR A 300 -0.15 -3.33 5.48
C THR A 300 0.00 -2.27 4.41
N GLU A 301 0.38 -2.67 3.18
CA GLU A 301 0.59 -1.80 2.03
C GLU A 301 -0.09 -2.38 0.78
N GLY A 302 -0.22 -1.58 -0.27
CA GLY A 302 -0.83 -1.96 -1.54
C GLY A 302 -2.32 -1.67 -1.60
N GLY A 303 -3.03 -2.45 -2.42
CA GLY A 303 -4.45 -2.24 -2.69
C GLY A 303 -5.36 -3.05 -1.78
N ILE A 304 -6.65 -2.72 -1.83
CA ILE A 304 -7.72 -3.40 -1.08
C ILE A 304 -8.76 -4.08 -1.99
N PHE A 305 -8.47 -4.21 -3.28
CA PHE A 305 -9.42 -4.77 -4.26
C PHE A 305 -10.03 -6.12 -3.83
N PRO A 306 -9.27 -7.13 -3.36
CA PRO A 306 -9.86 -8.40 -2.94
C PRO A 306 -10.84 -8.27 -1.77
N ALA A 307 -10.58 -7.35 -0.84
CA ALA A 307 -11.48 -7.11 0.29
C ALA A 307 -12.79 -6.42 -0.17
N ILE A 308 -12.70 -5.44 -1.07
CA ILE A 308 -13.88 -4.81 -1.69
C ILE A 308 -14.70 -5.86 -2.45
N PHE A 309 -14.04 -6.62 -3.33
CA PHE A 309 -14.71 -7.67 -4.12
C PHE A 309 -15.38 -8.71 -3.22
N GLY A 310 -14.68 -9.18 -2.19
CA GLY A 310 -15.20 -10.16 -1.24
C GLY A 310 -16.43 -9.66 -0.48
N THR A 311 -16.41 -8.42 0.02
CA THR A 311 -17.55 -7.83 0.74
C THR A 311 -18.75 -7.60 -0.16
N VAL A 312 -18.55 -7.10 -1.37
CA VAL A 312 -19.63 -6.92 -2.37
C VAL A 312 -20.25 -8.27 -2.76
N MET A 313 -19.39 -9.26 -3.07
CA MET A 313 -19.83 -10.61 -3.43
C MET A 313 -20.65 -11.26 -2.30
N MET A 314 -20.16 -11.22 -1.06
CA MET A 314 -20.87 -11.76 0.11
C MET A 314 -22.20 -11.07 0.32
N THR A 315 -22.26 -9.74 0.18
CA THR A 315 -23.51 -8.98 0.32
C THR A 315 -24.52 -9.36 -0.77
N LEU A 316 -24.08 -9.51 -2.02
CA LEU A 316 -24.95 -9.93 -3.13
C LEU A 316 -25.47 -11.36 -2.94
N ILE A 317 -24.60 -12.30 -2.54
CA ILE A 317 -25.00 -13.69 -2.26
C ILE A 317 -25.99 -13.73 -1.10
N MET A 318 -25.73 -13.02 0.00
CA MET A 318 -26.66 -12.94 1.13
C MET A 318 -28.01 -12.34 0.73
N ALA A 319 -28.01 -11.23 -0.04
CA ALA A 319 -29.24 -10.63 -0.54
C ALA A 319 -30.03 -11.61 -1.42
N MET A 320 -29.36 -12.33 -2.32
CA MET A 320 -29.96 -13.33 -3.21
C MET A 320 -30.61 -14.51 -2.43
N ILE A 321 -29.92 -14.95 -1.36
CA ILE A 321 -30.40 -16.06 -0.53
C ILE A 321 -31.56 -15.60 0.37
N VAL A 322 -31.43 -14.43 1.02
CA VAL A 322 -32.42 -13.94 2.01
C VAL A 322 -33.72 -13.47 1.34
N THR A 323 -33.66 -12.83 0.18
CA THR A 323 -34.84 -12.26 -0.51
C THR A 323 -35.98 -13.26 -0.72
N PRO A 324 -35.76 -14.55 -1.10
CA PRO A 324 -36.85 -15.52 -1.25
C PRO A 324 -37.48 -15.97 0.07
N PHE A 325 -36.83 -15.75 1.22
CA PHE A 325 -37.26 -16.21 2.54
C PHE A 325 -37.77 -15.06 3.44
N GLY A 326 -37.64 -13.82 3.04
CA GLY A 326 -38.18 -12.61 3.69
C GLY A 326 -39.33 -12.03 2.95
#